data_ad6729ba338f9cf224ecf541707cec81
#
_entry.id   ad6729ba338f9cf224ecf541707cec81
#
_cell.length_a   1.000
_cell.length_b   1.000
_cell.length_c   1.000
_cell.angle_alpha   90.00
_cell.angle_beta   90.00
_cell.angle_gamma   90.00
#
_symmetry.space_group_name_H-M   'P 1'
#
loop_
_entity.id
_entity.type
_entity.pdbx_description
1 polymer ?
#
loop_
_entity_poly.entity_id
_entity_poly.type
_entity_poly.pdbx_seq_one_letter_code
_entity_poly.pdbx_strand_id
1 'polypeptide(L)'
;HRAWFVSFFGCLFANTIPVGVYTTNGPDACRYIADHSEAYMALVENNEHLQKYLKVWDQLPNLKYIIVYNDTPKNVPEHRKNQVLLFEDLLSLGAKFTKEHKDKFIDERLEKQRPGHVCTLVYTSGTTGPPKAVMLSHDNYTWVTYTYVQHGYKEQLESIPLGERKSVSYLPLSHVAAQFAELIAPISMGCTTYFAEPTALQGSLIDTLREVKPSFCVSVPRIWEKIEETMKRMAKNNGPIKRKLGNFYLRRIIIF
;
A
#
# COMPACT_ATOMS: atom_id res chain seq x y z
N HIS A 1 -2.92 5.49 2.77
CA HIS A 1 -4.17 5.67 3.53
C HIS A 1 -4.62 4.36 4.17
N ARG A 2 -5.16 4.40 5.41
CA ARG A 2 -5.59 3.21 6.18
C ARG A 2 -6.56 2.30 5.41
N ALA A 3 -7.46 2.88 4.60
CA ALA A 3 -8.43 2.12 3.83
C ALA A 3 -7.77 1.09 2.90
N TRP A 4 -6.61 1.41 2.33
CA TRP A 4 -5.87 0.48 1.49
C TRP A 4 -5.40 -0.76 2.28
N PHE A 5 -4.87 -0.54 3.49
CA PHE A 5 -4.46 -1.63 4.40
C PHE A 5 -5.64 -2.51 4.79
N VAL A 6 -6.73 -1.90 5.27
CA VAL A 6 -7.94 -2.61 5.68
C VAL A 6 -8.50 -3.43 4.52
N SER A 7 -8.56 -2.85 3.32
CA SER A 7 -9.10 -3.53 2.14
C SER A 7 -8.21 -4.67 1.66
N PHE A 8 -6.88 -4.48 1.67
CA PHE A 8 -5.94 -5.52 1.28
C PHE A 8 -6.09 -6.76 2.18
N PHE A 9 -6.01 -6.58 3.50
CA PHE A 9 -6.19 -7.68 4.44
C PHE A 9 -7.63 -8.22 4.44
N GLY A 10 -8.63 -7.35 4.26
CA GLY A 10 -10.02 -7.78 4.09
C GLY A 10 -10.20 -8.71 2.91
N CYS A 11 -9.56 -8.44 1.77
CA CYS A 11 -9.53 -9.35 0.64
C CYS A 11 -8.87 -10.69 0.99
N LEU A 12 -7.71 -10.66 1.66
CA LEU A 12 -7.03 -11.89 2.08
C LEU A 12 -7.90 -12.72 3.03
N PHE A 13 -8.51 -12.11 4.05
CA PHE A 13 -9.41 -12.81 4.97
C PHE A 13 -10.67 -13.35 4.28
N ALA A 14 -11.16 -12.64 3.27
CA ALA A 14 -12.25 -13.12 2.43
C ALA A 14 -11.83 -14.21 1.43
N ASN A 15 -10.55 -14.61 1.39
CA ASN A 15 -9.97 -15.50 0.39
C ASN A 15 -10.20 -15.01 -1.05
N THR A 16 -10.03 -13.71 -1.25
CA THR A 16 -10.08 -13.03 -2.55
C THR A 16 -8.72 -12.36 -2.84
N ILE A 17 -8.48 -11.98 -4.08
CA ILE A 17 -7.18 -11.48 -4.54
C ILE A 17 -7.24 -9.96 -4.73
N PRO A 18 -6.57 -9.15 -3.87
CA PRO A 18 -6.43 -7.72 -4.08
C PRO A 18 -5.52 -7.42 -5.27
N VAL A 19 -5.88 -6.37 -6.02
CA VAL A 19 -5.15 -5.90 -7.19
C VAL A 19 -4.80 -4.43 -7.03
N GLY A 20 -3.51 -4.11 -7.02
CA GLY A 20 -3.05 -2.74 -6.93
C GLY A 20 -3.15 -2.00 -8.28
N VAL A 21 -3.81 -0.84 -8.29
CA VAL A 21 -3.90 0.04 -9.46
C VAL A 21 -3.24 1.37 -9.13
N TYR A 22 -2.34 1.86 -10.01
CA TYR A 22 -1.71 3.15 -9.81
C TYR A 22 -2.71 4.29 -9.98
N THR A 23 -2.67 5.26 -9.09
CA THR A 23 -3.54 6.45 -9.12
C THR A 23 -3.33 7.31 -10.38
N THR A 24 -2.16 7.22 -11.00
CA THR A 24 -1.83 7.88 -12.27
C THR A 24 -2.41 7.21 -13.51
N ASN A 25 -2.97 6.01 -13.39
CA ASN A 25 -3.58 5.31 -14.51
C ASN A 25 -4.82 6.07 -15.02
N GLY A 26 -4.92 6.19 -16.34
CA GLY A 26 -6.12 6.70 -17.00
C GLY A 26 -7.25 5.67 -17.05
N PRO A 27 -8.44 6.06 -17.55
CA PRO A 27 -9.62 5.19 -17.64
C PRO A 27 -9.36 3.87 -18.38
N ASP A 28 -8.64 3.90 -19.51
CA ASP A 28 -8.37 2.70 -20.32
C ASP A 28 -7.48 1.70 -19.59
N ALA A 29 -6.47 2.18 -18.86
CA ALA A 29 -5.60 1.32 -18.03
C ALA A 29 -6.40 0.74 -16.84
N CYS A 30 -7.26 1.54 -16.19
CA CYS A 30 -8.17 1.05 -15.16
C CYS A 30 -9.12 -0.03 -15.70
N ARG A 31 -9.69 0.21 -16.90
CA ARG A 31 -10.54 -0.76 -17.59
C ARG A 31 -9.78 -2.08 -17.84
N TYR A 32 -8.60 -1.97 -18.47
CA TYR A 32 -7.81 -3.15 -18.80
C TYR A 32 -7.50 -4.00 -17.55
N ILE A 33 -7.05 -3.35 -16.46
CA ILE A 33 -6.70 -4.06 -15.23
C ILE A 33 -7.94 -4.71 -14.60
N ALA A 34 -9.06 -3.99 -14.52
CA ALA A 34 -10.29 -4.49 -13.93
C ALA A 34 -10.90 -5.64 -14.73
N ASP A 35 -10.87 -5.57 -16.08
CA ASP A 35 -11.35 -6.61 -16.97
C ASP A 35 -10.45 -7.87 -16.90
N HIS A 36 -9.14 -7.69 -17.09
CA HIS A 36 -8.16 -8.77 -17.08
C HIS A 36 -8.06 -9.50 -15.73
N SER A 37 -8.29 -8.81 -14.62
CA SER A 37 -8.32 -9.41 -13.28
C SER A 37 -9.72 -9.89 -12.86
N GLU A 38 -10.71 -9.77 -13.72
CA GLU A 38 -12.11 -10.12 -13.44
C GLU A 38 -12.63 -9.44 -12.16
N ALA A 39 -12.24 -8.17 -11.93
CA ALA A 39 -12.53 -7.48 -10.69
C ALA A 39 -14.03 -7.35 -10.44
N TYR A 40 -14.48 -7.83 -9.29
CA TYR A 40 -15.86 -7.70 -8.84
C TYR A 40 -16.15 -6.36 -8.18
N MET A 41 -15.14 -5.80 -7.50
CA MET A 41 -15.23 -4.55 -6.75
C MET A 41 -14.00 -3.68 -7.00
N ALA A 42 -14.18 -2.37 -7.12
CA ALA A 42 -13.10 -1.40 -7.18
C ALA A 42 -13.17 -0.48 -5.96
N LEU A 43 -12.04 -0.31 -5.24
CA LEU A 43 -11.89 0.71 -4.22
C LEU A 43 -11.15 1.91 -4.79
N VAL A 44 -11.72 3.09 -4.65
CA VAL A 44 -11.18 4.33 -5.17
C VAL A 44 -11.07 5.38 -4.06
N GLU A 45 -10.03 6.20 -4.13
CA GLU A 45 -9.78 7.18 -3.07
C GLU A 45 -10.81 8.29 -3.06
N ASN A 46 -11.08 8.85 -4.21
CA ASN A 46 -11.84 10.08 -4.35
C ASN A 46 -12.70 10.09 -5.62
N ASN A 47 -13.40 11.19 -5.80
CA ASN A 47 -14.29 11.34 -6.95
C ASN A 47 -13.55 11.40 -8.31
N GLU A 48 -12.31 11.91 -8.35
CA GLU A 48 -11.51 11.90 -9.58
C GLU A 48 -11.28 10.44 -10.04
N HIS A 49 -10.87 9.57 -9.12
CA HIS A 49 -10.67 8.15 -9.45
C HIS A 49 -11.98 7.43 -9.74
N LEU A 50 -13.09 7.77 -9.05
CA LEU A 50 -14.41 7.26 -9.35
C LEU A 50 -14.81 7.55 -10.80
N GLN A 51 -14.59 8.77 -11.28
CA GLN A 51 -14.94 9.17 -12.65
C GLN A 51 -14.16 8.37 -13.71
N LYS A 52 -12.95 7.90 -13.42
CA LYS A 52 -12.20 7.02 -14.34
C LYS A 52 -12.95 5.71 -14.58
N TYR A 53 -13.49 5.10 -13.54
CA TYR A 53 -14.27 3.85 -13.66
C TYR A 53 -15.66 4.10 -14.23
N LEU A 54 -16.35 5.16 -13.84
CA LEU A 54 -17.68 5.47 -14.39
C LEU A 54 -17.68 5.59 -15.93
N LYS A 55 -16.59 6.13 -16.51
CA LYS A 55 -16.41 6.26 -17.97
C LYS A 55 -16.34 4.93 -18.72
N VAL A 56 -15.93 3.88 -18.05
CA VAL A 56 -15.63 2.58 -18.67
C VAL A 56 -16.46 1.43 -18.08
N TRP A 57 -17.33 1.71 -17.11
CA TRP A 57 -18.03 0.68 -16.34
C TRP A 57 -18.91 -0.24 -17.20
N ASP A 58 -19.55 0.29 -18.23
CA ASP A 58 -20.39 -0.51 -19.12
C ASP A 58 -19.59 -1.55 -19.94
N GLN A 59 -18.26 -1.39 -19.98
CA GLN A 59 -17.32 -2.34 -20.60
C GLN A 59 -16.76 -3.36 -19.58
N LEU A 60 -17.21 -3.34 -18.33
CA LEU A 60 -16.73 -4.15 -17.22
C LEU A 60 -17.85 -5.04 -16.66
N PRO A 61 -18.21 -6.15 -17.31
CA PRO A 61 -19.37 -6.97 -16.94
C PRO A 61 -19.26 -7.57 -15.54
N ASN A 62 -18.04 -7.83 -15.06
CA ASN A 62 -17.77 -8.41 -13.75
C ASN A 62 -17.78 -7.39 -12.62
N LEU A 63 -17.54 -6.10 -12.90
CA LEU A 63 -17.50 -5.04 -11.88
C LEU A 63 -18.92 -4.71 -11.40
N LYS A 64 -19.22 -5.03 -10.14
CA LYS A 64 -20.55 -4.83 -9.55
C LYS A 64 -20.62 -3.63 -8.61
N TYR A 65 -19.51 -3.31 -7.92
CA TYR A 65 -19.49 -2.24 -6.93
C TYR A 65 -18.25 -1.36 -7.07
N ILE A 66 -18.42 -0.08 -6.78
CA ILE A 66 -17.30 0.84 -6.58
C ILE A 66 -17.43 1.44 -5.18
N ILE A 67 -16.35 1.40 -4.40
CA ILE A 67 -16.31 1.90 -3.03
C ILE A 67 -15.42 3.14 -3.00
N VAL A 68 -15.92 4.26 -2.47
CA VAL A 68 -15.17 5.51 -2.31
C VAL A 68 -14.80 5.71 -0.84
N TYR A 69 -13.50 5.94 -0.53
CA TYR A 69 -13.05 5.97 0.86
C TYR A 69 -12.59 7.34 1.42
N ASN A 70 -12.39 8.33 0.59
CA ASN A 70 -11.87 9.64 1.04
C ASN A 70 -12.59 10.84 0.39
N ASP A 71 -13.80 10.64 -0.12
CA ASP A 71 -14.59 11.70 -0.75
C ASP A 71 -16.08 11.28 -0.82
N THR A 72 -16.92 12.22 -1.18
CA THR A 72 -18.33 11.94 -1.48
C THR A 72 -18.51 11.70 -2.98
N PRO A 73 -19.15 10.59 -3.39
CA PRO A 73 -19.42 10.30 -4.80
C PRO A 73 -20.23 11.41 -5.47
N LYS A 74 -19.79 11.87 -6.63
CA LYS A 74 -20.48 12.88 -7.44
C LYS A 74 -20.69 12.37 -8.86
N ASN A 75 -21.72 12.89 -9.53
CA ASN A 75 -22.03 12.58 -10.93
C ASN A 75 -22.19 11.08 -11.20
N VAL A 76 -22.74 10.34 -10.23
CA VAL A 76 -23.05 8.92 -10.39
C VAL A 76 -24.36 8.79 -11.17
N PRO A 77 -24.39 8.03 -12.29
CA PRO A 77 -25.63 7.77 -13.04
C PRO A 77 -26.70 7.14 -12.14
N GLU A 78 -27.97 7.48 -12.35
CA GLU A 78 -29.08 7.04 -11.49
C GLU A 78 -29.13 5.53 -11.34
N HIS A 79 -28.97 4.79 -12.44
CA HIS A 79 -28.99 3.32 -12.47
C HIS A 79 -27.79 2.67 -11.76
N ARG A 80 -26.74 3.44 -11.40
CA ARG A 80 -25.51 2.97 -10.69
C ARG A 80 -25.46 3.39 -9.23
N LYS A 81 -26.37 4.25 -8.75
CA LYS A 81 -26.31 4.81 -7.38
C LYS A 81 -26.23 3.75 -6.30
N ASN A 82 -26.97 2.66 -6.42
CA ASN A 82 -26.95 1.57 -5.44
C ASN A 82 -25.71 0.67 -5.52
N GLN A 83 -24.84 0.89 -6.51
CA GLN A 83 -23.61 0.14 -6.74
C GLN A 83 -22.36 0.96 -6.37
N VAL A 84 -22.51 2.24 -6.04
CA VAL A 84 -21.44 3.11 -5.53
C VAL A 84 -21.68 3.36 -4.05
N LEU A 85 -20.79 2.86 -3.21
CA LEU A 85 -20.92 2.92 -1.75
C LEU A 85 -19.77 3.75 -1.15
N LEU A 86 -20.01 4.31 0.01
CA LEU A 86 -18.93 4.82 0.86
C LEU A 86 -18.23 3.67 1.58
N PHE A 87 -16.97 3.86 1.90
CA PHE A 87 -16.19 2.86 2.64
C PHE A 87 -16.79 2.55 4.02
N GLU A 88 -17.32 3.57 4.69
CA GLU A 88 -17.98 3.41 5.98
C GLU A 88 -19.30 2.60 5.88
N ASP A 89 -20.01 2.70 4.75
CA ASP A 89 -21.19 1.87 4.48
C ASP A 89 -20.77 0.39 4.33
N LEU A 90 -19.67 0.14 3.60
CA LEU A 90 -19.12 -1.22 3.47
C LEU A 90 -18.72 -1.80 4.84
N LEU A 91 -18.07 -1.01 5.70
CA LEU A 91 -17.70 -1.43 7.05
C LEU A 91 -18.95 -1.71 7.91
N SER A 92 -19.98 -0.89 7.78
CA SER A 92 -21.26 -1.07 8.50
C SER A 92 -21.98 -2.33 8.05
N LEU A 93 -22.00 -2.62 6.75
CA LEU A 93 -22.54 -3.88 6.19
C LEU A 93 -21.76 -5.09 6.72
N GLY A 94 -20.42 -5.00 6.75
CA GLY A 94 -19.57 -6.05 7.31
C GLY A 94 -19.84 -6.30 8.78
N ALA A 95 -19.95 -5.24 9.60
CA ALA A 95 -20.25 -5.35 11.02
C ALA A 95 -21.63 -6.00 11.29
N LYS A 96 -22.63 -5.67 10.46
CA LYS A 96 -23.95 -6.31 10.52
C LYS A 96 -23.85 -7.79 10.17
N PHE A 97 -23.17 -8.13 9.08
CA PHE A 97 -22.97 -9.51 8.64
C PHE A 97 -22.26 -10.36 9.72
N THR A 98 -21.21 -9.83 10.36
CA THR A 98 -20.48 -10.52 11.43
C THR A 98 -21.38 -10.80 12.65
N LYS A 99 -22.26 -9.86 13.03
CA LYS A 99 -23.23 -10.07 14.11
C LYS A 99 -24.20 -11.22 13.82
N GLU A 100 -24.62 -11.36 12.56
CA GLU A 100 -25.58 -12.38 12.12
C GLU A 100 -24.93 -13.76 11.94
N HIS A 101 -23.69 -13.82 11.44
CA HIS A 101 -23.05 -15.07 11.01
C HIS A 101 -21.86 -15.49 11.89
N LYS A 102 -21.44 -14.66 12.87
CA LYS A 102 -20.23 -14.82 13.69
C LYS A 102 -18.96 -14.92 12.83
N ASP A 103 -17.83 -15.16 13.47
CA ASP A 103 -16.53 -15.22 12.78
C ASP A 103 -16.31 -16.51 11.98
N LYS A 104 -17.17 -17.53 12.16
CA LYS A 104 -17.08 -18.82 11.48
C LYS A 104 -16.92 -18.70 9.95
N PHE A 105 -17.56 -17.71 9.35
CA PHE A 105 -17.45 -17.45 7.91
C PHE A 105 -16.03 -17.06 7.48
N ILE A 106 -15.31 -16.30 8.31
CA ILE A 106 -13.91 -15.91 8.05
C ILE A 106 -13.01 -17.11 8.28
N ASP A 107 -13.21 -17.85 9.38
CA ASP A 107 -12.40 -19.04 9.71
C ASP A 107 -12.46 -20.08 8.59
N GLU A 108 -13.65 -20.39 8.07
CA GLU A 108 -13.83 -21.32 6.95
C GLU A 108 -13.10 -20.89 5.66
N ARG A 109 -12.92 -19.58 5.45
CA ARG A 109 -12.16 -19.04 4.31
C ARG A 109 -10.66 -19.08 4.54
N LEU A 110 -10.21 -18.78 5.75
CA LEU A 110 -8.81 -18.86 6.13
C LEU A 110 -8.29 -20.30 6.08
N GLU A 111 -9.09 -21.28 6.55
CA GLU A 111 -8.74 -22.71 6.50
C GLU A 111 -8.52 -23.25 5.07
N LYS A 112 -9.12 -22.62 4.08
CA LYS A 112 -8.94 -22.97 2.67
C LYS A 112 -7.65 -22.42 2.04
N GLN A 113 -7.01 -21.44 2.70
CA GLN A 113 -5.79 -20.84 2.17
C GLN A 113 -4.60 -21.79 2.30
N ARG A 114 -3.69 -21.71 1.33
CA ARG A 114 -2.43 -22.47 1.32
C ARG A 114 -1.29 -21.52 0.95
N PRO A 115 -0.07 -21.78 1.43
CA PRO A 115 1.09 -20.93 1.14
C PRO A 115 1.30 -20.63 -0.36
N GLY A 116 1.06 -21.60 -1.22
CA GLY A 116 1.20 -21.46 -2.67
C GLY A 116 0.03 -20.77 -3.39
N HIS A 117 -1.06 -20.44 -2.68
CA HIS A 117 -2.17 -19.71 -3.31
C HIS A 117 -1.77 -18.27 -3.62
N VAL A 118 -2.26 -17.75 -4.74
CA VAL A 118 -2.07 -16.36 -5.14
C VAL A 118 -2.79 -15.46 -4.15
N CYS A 119 -2.05 -14.51 -3.56
CA CYS A 119 -2.59 -13.57 -2.58
C CYS A 119 -2.71 -12.15 -3.12
N THR A 120 -2.04 -11.80 -4.22
CA THR A 120 -2.20 -10.51 -4.88
C THR A 120 -1.73 -10.55 -6.33
N LEU A 121 -2.27 -9.64 -7.15
CA LEU A 121 -1.78 -9.36 -8.48
C LEU A 121 -1.10 -8.00 -8.51
N VAL A 122 0.12 -7.96 -9.04
CA VAL A 122 0.88 -6.72 -9.25
C VAL A 122 1.09 -6.51 -10.75
N TYR A 123 0.47 -5.45 -11.29
CA TYR A 123 0.63 -5.12 -12.68
C TYR A 123 1.92 -4.36 -12.94
N THR A 124 2.71 -4.85 -13.87
CA THR A 124 3.96 -4.21 -14.31
C THR A 124 3.82 -3.74 -15.75
N SER A 125 4.38 -2.55 -16.06
CA SER A 125 4.54 -2.12 -17.43
C SER A 125 5.60 -3.01 -18.10
N GLY A 126 5.16 -3.92 -18.96
CA GLY A 126 6.10 -4.67 -19.82
C GLY A 126 6.84 -3.71 -20.76
N THR A 127 7.99 -4.13 -21.24
CA THR A 127 8.76 -3.36 -22.27
C THR A 127 7.99 -3.26 -23.60
N THR A 128 7.04 -4.16 -23.84
CA THR A 128 6.22 -4.20 -25.05
C THR A 128 4.82 -4.72 -24.71
N GLY A 129 3.78 -3.98 -25.12
CA GLY A 129 2.38 -4.40 -25.00
C GLY A 129 1.68 -3.99 -23.68
N PRO A 130 0.48 -4.51 -23.43
CA PRO A 130 -0.30 -4.19 -22.24
C PRO A 130 0.38 -4.66 -20.95
N PRO A 131 0.08 -4.04 -19.78
CA PRO A 131 0.63 -4.46 -18.50
C PRO A 131 0.37 -5.93 -18.20
N LYS A 132 1.36 -6.61 -17.61
CA LYS A 132 1.26 -8.02 -17.21
C LYS A 132 1.00 -8.11 -15.72
N ALA A 133 0.10 -9.01 -15.31
CA ALA A 133 -0.18 -9.31 -13.93
C ALA A 133 0.82 -10.34 -13.39
N VAL A 134 1.65 -9.94 -12.45
CA VAL A 134 2.52 -10.85 -11.70
C VAL A 134 1.69 -11.43 -10.55
N MET A 135 1.57 -12.75 -10.50
CA MET A 135 0.90 -13.48 -9.42
C MET A 135 1.89 -13.69 -8.28
N LEU A 136 1.58 -13.16 -7.11
CA LEU A 136 2.37 -13.37 -5.89
C LEU A 136 1.59 -14.25 -4.93
N SER A 137 2.24 -15.29 -4.40
CA SER A 137 1.65 -16.21 -3.43
C SER A 137 1.84 -15.70 -1.98
N HIS A 138 1.08 -16.27 -1.04
CA HIS A 138 1.32 -16.03 0.38
C HIS A 138 2.76 -16.39 0.76
N ASP A 139 3.29 -17.49 0.20
CA ASP A 139 4.64 -17.95 0.48
C ASP A 139 5.71 -16.96 0.01
N ASN A 140 5.51 -16.27 -1.12
CA ASN A 140 6.44 -15.25 -1.58
C ASN A 140 6.59 -14.14 -0.53
N TYR A 141 5.48 -13.67 0.06
CA TYR A 141 5.52 -12.62 1.09
C TYR A 141 6.05 -13.12 2.43
N THR A 142 5.60 -14.28 2.90
CA THR A 142 6.03 -14.81 4.20
C THR A 142 7.50 -15.14 4.18
N TRP A 143 8.01 -15.75 3.09
CA TRP A 143 9.42 -16.09 2.96
C TRP A 143 10.32 -14.85 2.90
N VAL A 144 10.00 -13.88 2.04
CA VAL A 144 10.81 -12.67 1.91
C VAL A 144 10.81 -11.86 3.21
N THR A 145 9.65 -11.81 3.88
CA THR A 145 9.52 -11.10 5.15
C THR A 145 10.32 -11.77 6.26
N TYR A 146 10.21 -13.09 6.38
CA TYR A 146 11.02 -13.86 7.34
C TYR A 146 12.51 -13.63 7.11
N THR A 147 12.98 -13.79 5.88
CA THR A 147 14.39 -13.62 5.52
C THR A 147 14.87 -12.20 5.81
N TYR A 148 14.08 -11.20 5.44
CA TYR A 148 14.40 -9.79 5.66
C TYR A 148 14.51 -9.44 7.15
N VAL A 149 13.56 -9.90 7.96
CA VAL A 149 13.59 -9.67 9.41
C VAL A 149 14.77 -10.39 10.07
N GLN A 150 14.98 -11.68 9.74
CA GLN A 150 16.03 -12.48 10.38
C GLN A 150 17.44 -12.01 10.03
N HIS A 151 17.70 -11.58 8.81
CA HIS A 151 19.03 -11.22 8.33
C HIS A 151 19.30 -9.73 8.26
N GLY A 152 18.26 -8.90 8.19
CA GLY A 152 18.42 -7.46 8.03
C GLY A 152 18.22 -6.63 9.29
N TYR A 153 17.27 -7.02 10.13
CA TYR A 153 16.80 -6.14 11.22
C TYR A 153 16.66 -6.81 12.59
N LYS A 154 16.99 -8.07 12.73
CA LYS A 154 16.77 -8.83 13.97
C LYS A 154 17.37 -8.14 15.19
N GLU A 155 18.65 -7.85 15.17
CA GLU A 155 19.36 -7.23 16.31
C GLU A 155 18.80 -5.85 16.66
N GLN A 156 18.46 -5.04 15.63
CA GLN A 156 17.88 -3.72 15.84
C GLN A 156 16.48 -3.81 16.45
N LEU A 157 15.67 -4.74 15.98
CA LEU A 157 14.31 -4.93 16.47
C LEU A 157 14.26 -5.51 17.89
N GLU A 158 15.19 -6.41 18.23
CA GLU A 158 15.30 -6.96 19.58
C GLU A 158 15.65 -5.90 20.62
N SER A 159 16.35 -4.83 20.22
CA SER A 159 16.67 -3.69 21.09
C SER A 159 15.49 -2.72 21.32
N ILE A 160 14.40 -2.83 20.55
CA ILE A 160 13.24 -1.94 20.64
C ILE A 160 12.02 -2.76 21.11
N PRO A 161 11.36 -2.38 22.22
CA PRO A 161 10.17 -3.07 22.71
C PRO A 161 9.04 -3.12 21.66
N LEU A 162 8.27 -4.22 21.68
CA LEU A 162 7.03 -4.30 20.91
C LEU A 162 6.12 -3.13 21.26
N GLY A 163 5.53 -2.43 20.51
CA GLY A 163 4.69 -1.23 20.79
C GLY A 163 5.44 0.09 20.67
N GLU A 164 6.77 0.09 20.72
CA GLU A 164 7.58 1.27 20.42
C GLU A 164 8.13 1.26 18.99
N ARG A 165 8.00 0.14 18.29
CA ARG A 165 8.44 -0.01 16.91
C ARG A 165 7.52 0.77 15.97
N LYS A 166 8.12 1.58 15.11
CA LYS A 166 7.39 2.49 14.22
C LYS A 166 7.85 2.34 12.78
N SER A 167 6.90 2.41 11.86
CA SER A 167 7.15 2.48 10.42
C SER A 167 6.40 3.65 9.80
N VAL A 168 6.83 4.09 8.62
CA VAL A 168 6.14 5.14 7.86
C VAL A 168 5.75 4.59 6.50
N SER A 169 4.47 4.75 6.14
CA SER A 169 3.93 4.40 4.83
C SER A 169 3.78 5.66 3.97
N TYR A 170 4.48 5.71 2.84
CA TYR A 170 4.50 6.84 1.91
C TYR A 170 4.67 6.45 0.43
N LEU A 171 5.07 5.20 0.16
CA LEU A 171 5.21 4.71 -1.21
C LEU A 171 3.84 4.29 -1.79
N PRO A 172 3.69 4.27 -3.12
CA PRO A 172 2.49 3.74 -3.75
C PRO A 172 2.31 2.25 -3.45
N LEU A 173 1.27 1.89 -2.70
CA LEU A 173 1.00 0.51 -2.28
C LEU A 173 0.56 -0.41 -3.44
N SER A 174 0.34 0.13 -4.64
CA SER A 174 0.22 -0.65 -5.88
C SER A 174 1.54 -1.28 -6.34
N HIS A 175 2.68 -0.86 -5.77
CA HIS A 175 4.00 -1.40 -6.07
C HIS A 175 4.40 -2.48 -5.06
N VAL A 176 4.99 -3.59 -5.54
CA VAL A 176 5.40 -4.73 -4.70
C VAL A 176 6.34 -4.35 -3.56
N ALA A 177 7.31 -3.46 -3.81
CA ALA A 177 8.24 -3.01 -2.77
C ALA A 177 7.52 -2.29 -1.62
N ALA A 178 6.51 -1.47 -1.94
CA ALA A 178 5.69 -0.80 -0.93
C ALA A 178 4.80 -1.80 -0.17
N GLN A 179 4.19 -2.75 -0.86
CA GLN A 179 3.40 -3.81 -0.22
C GLN A 179 4.25 -4.60 0.77
N PHE A 180 5.47 -4.97 0.37
CA PHE A 180 6.40 -5.65 1.26
C PHE A 180 6.82 -4.74 2.44
N ALA A 181 7.42 -3.60 2.14
CA ALA A 181 8.12 -2.77 3.12
C ALA A 181 7.21 -2.00 4.07
N GLU A 182 6.03 -1.60 3.61
CA GLU A 182 5.13 -0.73 4.36
C GLU A 182 3.86 -1.44 4.85
N LEU A 183 3.53 -2.62 4.30
CA LEU A 183 2.32 -3.35 4.64
C LEU A 183 2.67 -4.64 5.40
N ILE A 184 3.42 -5.57 4.78
CA ILE A 184 3.65 -6.91 5.34
C ILE A 184 4.75 -6.91 6.41
N ALA A 185 5.92 -6.33 6.13
CA ALA A 185 7.05 -6.31 7.04
C ALA A 185 6.72 -5.60 8.38
N PRO A 186 6.05 -4.44 8.42
CA PRO A 186 5.67 -3.80 9.67
C PRO A 186 4.79 -4.67 10.56
N ILE A 187 3.86 -5.43 9.99
CA ILE A 187 2.99 -6.34 10.75
C ILE A 187 3.82 -7.44 11.39
N SER A 188 4.69 -8.11 10.61
CA SER A 188 5.54 -9.18 11.17
C SER A 188 6.57 -8.68 12.19
N MET A 189 6.94 -7.41 12.13
CA MET A 189 7.83 -6.76 13.11
C MET A 189 7.10 -6.16 14.30
N GLY A 190 5.76 -6.19 14.34
CA GLY A 190 4.95 -5.59 15.40
C GLY A 190 5.06 -4.06 15.44
N CYS A 191 5.11 -3.40 14.28
CA CYS A 191 5.27 -1.95 14.19
C CYS A 191 3.92 -1.23 14.14
N THR A 192 3.87 -0.05 14.76
CA THR A 192 2.84 0.95 14.49
C THR A 192 3.16 1.66 13.17
N THR A 193 2.26 1.60 12.21
CA THR A 193 2.44 2.26 10.91
C THR A 193 1.81 3.65 10.90
N TYR A 194 2.62 4.66 10.60
CA TYR A 194 2.21 6.05 10.42
C TYR A 194 2.07 6.34 8.92
N PHE A 195 0.97 6.94 8.53
CA PHE A 195 0.74 7.32 7.13
C PHE A 195 1.27 8.73 6.90
N ALA A 196 2.23 8.88 5.98
CA ALA A 196 2.70 10.17 5.57
C ALA A 196 1.62 10.95 4.79
N GLU A 197 1.78 12.25 4.72
CA GLU A 197 0.89 13.10 3.96
C GLU A 197 0.99 12.84 2.44
N PRO A 198 -0.05 13.18 1.66
CA PRO A 198 -0.05 13.01 0.21
C PRO A 198 1.12 13.70 -0.50
N THR A 199 1.67 14.75 0.10
CA THR A 199 2.81 15.53 -0.39
C THR A 199 4.18 14.93 -0.04
N ALA A 200 4.23 13.77 0.60
CA ALA A 200 5.49 13.15 1.06
C ALA A 200 6.55 13.07 -0.04
N LEU A 201 6.19 12.58 -1.23
CA LEU A 201 7.10 12.46 -2.36
C LEU A 201 7.44 13.81 -3.02
N GLN A 202 6.72 14.89 -2.64
CA GLN A 202 6.94 16.25 -3.12
C GLN A 202 7.84 17.08 -2.17
N GLY A 203 8.11 16.58 -0.96
CA GLY A 203 9.05 17.21 -0.04
C GLY A 203 8.77 17.05 1.45
N SER A 204 7.53 16.77 1.90
CA SER A 204 7.19 16.68 3.32
C SER A 204 7.63 15.39 4.01
N LEU A 205 8.20 14.42 3.28
CA LEU A 205 8.64 13.14 3.86
C LEU A 205 9.66 13.32 5.00
N ILE A 206 10.60 14.24 4.84
CA ILE A 206 11.65 14.46 5.84
C ILE A 206 11.05 14.93 7.17
N ASP A 207 10.01 15.75 7.12
CA ASP A 207 9.35 16.25 8.33
C ASP A 207 8.57 15.12 9.02
N THR A 208 7.87 14.29 8.24
CA THR A 208 7.23 13.06 8.74
C THR A 208 8.25 12.12 9.41
N LEU A 209 9.41 11.87 8.76
CA LEU A 209 10.44 11.00 9.31
C LEU A 209 11.06 11.56 10.61
N ARG A 210 11.21 12.89 10.72
CA ARG A 210 11.70 13.55 11.95
C ARG A 210 10.72 13.45 13.10
N GLU A 211 9.43 13.57 12.81
CA GLU A 211 8.37 13.49 13.81
C GLU A 211 8.18 12.05 14.31
N VAL A 212 8.01 11.11 13.39
CA VAL A 212 7.74 9.70 13.71
C VAL A 212 8.95 8.99 14.27
N LYS A 213 10.16 9.28 13.74
CA LYS A 213 11.42 8.56 14.06
C LYS A 213 11.23 7.05 13.88
N PRO A 214 10.98 6.59 12.65
CA PRO A 214 10.70 5.18 12.41
C PRO A 214 11.88 4.27 12.80
N SER A 215 11.58 3.07 13.28
CA SER A 215 12.57 2.05 13.66
C SER A 215 13.32 1.50 12.46
N PHE A 216 12.70 1.53 11.29
CA PHE A 216 13.32 1.20 10.01
C PHE A 216 12.65 2.01 8.89
N CYS A 217 13.36 2.21 7.81
CA CYS A 217 12.84 2.91 6.63
C CYS A 217 13.38 2.23 5.37
N VAL A 218 12.47 1.76 4.54
CA VAL A 218 12.80 1.23 3.20
C VAL A 218 12.43 2.29 2.18
N SER A 219 13.29 2.52 1.22
CA SER A 219 13.05 3.51 0.18
C SER A 219 13.65 3.07 -1.14
N VAL A 220 13.15 3.67 -2.23
CA VAL A 220 13.72 3.49 -3.56
C VAL A 220 14.92 4.43 -3.76
N PRO A 221 15.92 4.08 -4.62
CA PRO A 221 17.14 4.85 -4.80
C PRO A 221 16.92 6.35 -5.02
N ARG A 222 15.97 6.71 -5.86
CA ARG A 222 15.63 8.11 -6.15
C ARG A 222 15.21 8.94 -4.93
N ILE A 223 14.61 8.31 -3.93
CA ILE A 223 14.23 9.00 -2.68
C ILE A 223 15.46 9.24 -1.83
N TRP A 224 16.37 8.26 -1.73
CA TRP A 224 17.65 8.43 -1.05
C TRP A 224 18.50 9.53 -1.67
N GLU A 225 18.56 9.62 -3.01
CA GLU A 225 19.23 10.72 -3.74
C GLU A 225 18.65 12.09 -3.35
N LYS A 226 17.31 12.24 -3.33
CA LYS A 226 16.65 13.48 -2.90
C LYS A 226 16.92 13.85 -1.45
N ILE A 227 16.92 12.84 -0.56
CA ILE A 227 17.28 13.05 0.85
C ILE A 227 18.72 13.53 0.96
N GLU A 228 19.64 12.88 0.25
CA GLU A 228 21.06 13.28 0.19
C GLU A 228 21.25 14.70 -0.32
N GLU A 229 20.61 15.05 -1.43
CA GLU A 229 20.66 16.40 -2.00
C GLU A 229 20.15 17.46 -1.01
N THR A 230 19.03 17.16 -0.34
CA THR A 230 18.45 18.06 0.66
C THR A 230 19.39 18.23 1.86
N MET A 231 19.96 17.13 2.36
CA MET A 231 20.93 17.16 3.46
C MET A 231 22.20 17.93 3.06
N LYS A 232 22.72 17.73 1.85
CA LYS A 232 23.87 18.49 1.33
C LYS A 232 23.56 19.99 1.21
N ARG A 233 22.35 20.35 0.77
CA ARG A 233 21.91 21.75 0.68
C ARG A 233 21.83 22.39 2.08
N MET A 234 21.25 21.70 3.05
CA MET A 234 21.19 22.17 4.43
C MET A 234 22.60 22.27 5.06
N ALA A 235 23.46 21.33 4.75
CA ALA A 235 24.85 21.33 5.26
C ALA A 235 25.71 22.46 4.71
N LYS A 236 25.41 23.02 3.54
CA LYS A 236 26.13 24.19 2.98
C LYS A 236 26.06 25.42 3.89
N ASN A 237 24.99 25.56 4.67
CA ASN A 237 24.78 26.66 5.61
C ASN A 237 25.41 26.39 6.99
N ASN A 238 26.04 25.23 7.20
CA ASN A 238 26.69 24.86 8.44
C ASN A 238 28.21 25.11 8.38
N GLY A 239 28.82 25.43 9.53
CA GLY A 239 30.27 25.59 9.64
C GLY A 239 31.05 24.31 9.27
N PRO A 240 32.36 24.43 8.99
CA PRO A 240 33.18 23.36 8.39
C PRO A 240 33.20 22.03 9.18
N ILE A 241 33.10 22.09 10.50
CA ILE A 241 33.11 20.92 11.39
C ILE A 241 31.79 20.12 11.25
N LYS A 242 30.64 20.80 11.30
CA LYS A 242 29.33 20.18 11.12
C LYS A 242 29.16 19.59 9.71
N ARG A 243 29.76 20.23 8.70
CA ARG A 243 29.77 19.76 7.32
C ARG A 243 30.58 18.46 7.15
N LYS A 244 31.74 18.35 7.84
CA LYS A 244 32.60 17.15 7.81
C LYS A 244 31.92 15.96 8.51
N LEU A 245 31.26 16.20 9.64
CA LEU A 245 30.47 15.21 10.36
C LEU A 245 29.24 14.77 9.53
N GLY A 246 28.50 15.68 8.92
CA GLY A 246 27.38 15.37 8.07
C GLY A 246 27.76 14.49 6.88
N ASN A 247 28.87 14.78 6.19
CA ASN A 247 29.35 13.95 5.10
C ASN A 247 29.85 12.56 5.56
N PHE A 248 30.36 12.44 6.77
CA PHE A 248 30.77 11.16 7.35
C PHE A 248 29.57 10.25 7.64
N TYR A 249 28.50 10.81 8.19
CA TYR A 249 27.27 10.06 8.46
C TYR A 249 26.50 9.71 7.17
N LEU A 250 26.42 10.63 6.21
CA LEU A 250 25.81 10.37 4.90
C LEU A 250 26.45 9.19 4.17
N ARG A 251 27.79 9.09 4.20
CA ARG A 251 28.51 7.95 3.60
C ARG A 251 28.19 6.60 4.26
N ARG A 252 27.76 6.60 5.51
CA ARG A 252 27.38 5.37 6.23
C ARG A 252 25.91 4.97 6.04
N ILE A 253 25.03 5.92 5.72
CA ILE A 253 23.60 5.65 5.45
C ILE A 253 23.38 5.10 4.04
N ILE A 254 24.27 5.39 3.10
CA ILE A 254 24.16 5.03 1.67
C ILE A 254 24.81 3.67 1.35
N ILE A 255 25.37 2.96 2.32
CA ILE A 255 25.99 1.64 2.12
C ILE A 255 25.00 0.53 2.57
N PHE A 256 23.82 0.49 1.92
CA PHE A 256 22.95 -0.68 1.93
C PHE A 256 22.23 -0.84 0.58
#